data_1106f1dc113101545282c0cc055369a8
#
_entry.id   1106f1dc113101545282c0cc055369a8
#
_cell.length_a   1.000
_cell.length_b   1.000
_cell.length_c   1.000
_cell.angle_alpha   90.00
_cell.angle_beta   90.00
_cell.angle_gamma   90.00
#
_symmetry.space_group_name_H-M   'P 1'
#
loop_
_entity.id
_entity.type
_entity.pdbx_description
1 polymer ?
#
loop_
_entity_poly.entity_id
_entity_poly.type
_entity_poly.pdbx_seq_one_letter_code
_entity_poly.pdbx_strand_id
1 'polypeptide(L)'
;MDSAAERRAATLALLIRISRAIDGARREEADRLGLTPAQVDVLRFAAEVRPDVATVGQLARVLGVRHPTAVGMLRPLIGRGLLARAPHPYDGRQHSLELTRAGTEVLAALDAAESALASALAGLPDAAFAALETGLTSVAQALAATGTLVVPAPCRGCIYFGEGEGSPATPHHCHLIKRFLTEHESRMKCPEHTPAAASA
;
A
#
# COMPACT_ATOMS: atom_id res chain seq x y z
N MET A 1 36.84 13.33 -5.57
CA MET A 1 36.06 12.38 -4.73
C MET A 1 34.89 13.15 -4.20
N ASP A 2 33.68 12.84 -4.69
CA ASP A 2 32.47 13.50 -4.19
C ASP A 2 32.26 13.20 -2.70
N SER A 3 31.95 14.25 -1.92
CA SER A 3 31.68 14.08 -0.50
C SER A 3 30.43 13.20 -0.27
N ALA A 4 30.31 12.58 0.92
CA ALA A 4 29.13 11.81 1.25
C ALA A 4 27.83 12.66 1.20
N ALA A 5 27.96 13.97 1.46
CA ALA A 5 26.85 14.93 1.37
C ALA A 5 26.43 15.14 -0.09
N GLU A 6 27.37 15.29 -1.01
CA GLU A 6 27.10 15.46 -2.45
C GLU A 6 26.41 14.22 -3.03
N ARG A 7 26.88 13.03 -2.68
CA ARG A 7 26.22 11.77 -3.12
C ARG A 7 24.78 11.65 -2.58
N ARG A 8 24.53 12.02 -1.33
CA ARG A 8 23.16 12.03 -0.76
C ARG A 8 22.26 13.02 -1.49
N ALA A 9 22.76 14.22 -1.79
CA ALA A 9 22.01 15.24 -2.53
C ALA A 9 21.67 14.75 -3.95
N ALA A 10 22.64 14.14 -4.65
CA ALA A 10 22.45 13.57 -5.98
C ALA A 10 21.42 12.41 -5.95
N THR A 11 21.49 11.53 -4.96
CA THR A 11 20.52 10.44 -4.77
C THR A 11 19.11 10.98 -4.53
N LEU A 12 18.96 12.00 -3.68
CA LEU A 12 17.66 12.64 -3.46
C LEU A 12 17.10 13.26 -4.75
N ALA A 13 17.94 13.98 -5.50
CA ALA A 13 17.53 14.55 -6.78
C ALA A 13 17.11 13.48 -7.79
N LEU A 14 17.77 12.33 -7.82
CA LEU A 14 17.41 11.18 -8.67
C LEU A 14 16.09 10.56 -8.24
N LEU A 15 15.87 10.35 -6.95
CA LEU A 15 14.60 9.84 -6.41
C LEU A 15 13.43 10.76 -6.80
N ILE A 16 13.60 12.07 -6.68
CA ILE A 16 12.58 13.06 -7.09
C ILE A 16 12.31 12.98 -8.60
N ARG A 17 13.34 12.77 -9.44
CA ARG A 17 13.15 12.62 -10.88
C ARG A 17 12.43 11.32 -11.23
N ILE A 18 12.79 10.22 -10.59
CA ILE A 18 12.14 8.93 -10.78
C ILE A 18 10.67 9.01 -10.34
N SER A 19 10.37 9.60 -9.18
CA SER A 19 8.98 9.75 -8.72
C SER A 19 8.13 10.54 -9.71
N ARG A 20 8.67 11.63 -10.29
CA ARG A 20 7.96 12.42 -11.31
C ARG A 20 7.70 11.63 -12.60
N ALA A 21 8.66 10.82 -13.04
CA ALA A 21 8.48 9.95 -14.21
C ALA A 21 7.40 8.89 -13.97
N ILE A 22 7.40 8.28 -12.78
CA ILE A 22 6.36 7.33 -12.34
C ILE A 22 5.00 8.03 -12.29
N ASP A 23 4.92 9.20 -11.67
CA ASP A 23 3.66 9.97 -11.57
C ASP A 23 3.14 10.38 -12.95
N GLY A 24 4.03 10.70 -13.90
CA GLY A 24 3.66 10.99 -15.28
C GLY A 24 3.02 9.78 -15.97
N ALA A 25 3.70 8.63 -15.93
CA ALA A 25 3.19 7.40 -16.52
C ALA A 25 1.85 6.95 -15.87
N ARG A 26 1.75 7.03 -14.56
CA ARG A 26 0.51 6.72 -13.82
C ARG A 26 -0.64 7.67 -14.17
N ARG A 27 -0.34 8.95 -14.44
CA ARG A 27 -1.35 9.93 -14.85
C ARG A 27 -1.87 9.61 -16.24
N GLU A 28 -1.00 9.38 -17.21
CA GLU A 28 -1.40 9.03 -18.58
C GLU A 28 -2.29 7.77 -18.61
N GLU A 29 -1.95 6.78 -17.82
CA GLU A 29 -2.74 5.55 -17.74
C GLU A 29 -4.09 5.77 -17.04
N ALA A 30 -4.10 6.48 -15.91
CA ALA A 30 -5.32 6.83 -15.21
C ALA A 30 -6.28 7.65 -16.11
N ASP A 31 -5.75 8.62 -16.85
CA ASP A 31 -6.51 9.47 -17.77
C ASP A 31 -7.20 8.66 -18.88
N ARG A 32 -6.55 7.62 -19.41
CA ARG A 32 -7.15 6.69 -20.41
C ARG A 32 -8.42 6.00 -19.89
N LEU A 33 -8.49 5.79 -18.57
CA LEU A 33 -9.63 5.16 -17.90
C LEU A 33 -10.58 6.18 -17.25
N GLY A 34 -10.33 7.48 -17.46
CA GLY A 34 -11.09 8.58 -16.87
C GLY A 34 -10.98 8.61 -15.36
N LEU A 35 -9.78 8.29 -14.83
CA LEU A 35 -9.45 8.33 -13.41
C LEU A 35 -8.37 9.38 -13.13
N THR A 36 -8.26 9.77 -11.86
CA THR A 36 -7.08 10.49 -11.37
C THR A 36 -6.11 9.50 -10.71
N PRO A 37 -4.78 9.80 -10.63
CA PRO A 37 -3.84 8.96 -9.89
C PRO A 37 -4.29 8.66 -8.46
N ALA A 38 -4.84 9.65 -7.76
CA ALA A 38 -5.37 9.48 -6.41
C ALA A 38 -6.57 8.50 -6.35
N GLN A 39 -7.41 8.43 -7.38
CA GLN A 39 -8.47 7.43 -7.47
C GLN A 39 -7.92 6.03 -7.73
N VAL A 40 -6.84 5.92 -8.50
CA VAL A 40 -6.11 4.64 -8.67
C VAL A 40 -5.56 4.17 -7.33
N ASP A 41 -4.97 5.05 -6.52
CA ASP A 41 -4.47 4.70 -5.18
C ASP A 41 -5.60 4.20 -4.25
N VAL A 42 -6.80 4.78 -4.36
CA VAL A 42 -7.98 4.29 -3.63
C VAL A 42 -8.36 2.87 -4.06
N LEU A 43 -8.37 2.57 -5.36
CA LEU A 43 -8.69 1.22 -5.87
C LEU A 43 -7.62 0.21 -5.42
N ARG A 44 -6.34 0.56 -5.50
CA ARG A 44 -5.24 -0.29 -5.01
C ARG A 44 -5.35 -0.55 -3.50
N PHE A 45 -5.62 0.49 -2.72
CA PHE A 45 -5.84 0.34 -1.29
C PHE A 45 -6.96 -0.68 -0.99
N ALA A 46 -8.10 -0.57 -1.67
CA ALA A 46 -9.23 -1.48 -1.47
C ALA A 46 -8.94 -2.92 -1.94
N ALA A 47 -8.04 -3.10 -2.94
CA ALA A 47 -7.65 -4.42 -3.43
C ALA A 47 -6.68 -5.15 -2.48
N GLU A 48 -5.75 -4.42 -1.90
CA GLU A 48 -4.57 -4.98 -1.24
C GLU A 48 -4.72 -5.05 0.28
N VAL A 49 -5.52 -4.14 0.85
CA VAL A 49 -5.67 -4.01 2.30
C VAL A 49 -6.77 -4.95 2.80
N ARG A 50 -6.47 -5.61 3.92
CA ARG A 50 -7.41 -6.54 4.57
C ARG A 50 -8.74 -5.84 4.88
N PRO A 51 -9.91 -6.49 4.63
CA PRO A 51 -11.23 -5.83 4.70
C PRO A 51 -11.56 -5.18 6.04
N ASP A 52 -11.13 -5.76 7.17
CA ASP A 52 -11.37 -5.23 8.51
C ASP A 52 -10.57 -3.97 8.84
N VAL A 53 -9.60 -3.61 8.04
CA VAL A 53 -8.83 -2.36 8.16
C VAL A 53 -8.93 -1.48 6.91
N ALA A 54 -9.65 -1.92 5.88
CA ALA A 54 -9.88 -1.15 4.65
C ALA A 54 -10.95 -0.06 4.85
N THR A 55 -10.75 0.84 5.79
CA THR A 55 -11.68 1.93 6.12
C THR A 55 -11.24 3.25 5.52
N VAL A 56 -12.17 4.22 5.45
CA VAL A 56 -11.86 5.59 4.96
C VAL A 56 -10.81 6.28 5.85
N GLY A 57 -10.83 6.02 7.15
CA GLY A 57 -9.82 6.55 8.08
C GLY A 57 -8.42 6.02 7.77
N GLN A 58 -8.30 4.72 7.54
CA GLN A 58 -7.03 4.09 7.16
C GLN A 58 -6.56 4.54 5.77
N LEU A 59 -7.48 4.66 4.80
CA LEU A 59 -7.18 5.22 3.49
C LEU A 59 -6.57 6.62 3.61
N ALA A 60 -7.22 7.51 4.39
CA ALA A 60 -6.72 8.87 4.60
C ALA A 60 -5.31 8.89 5.19
N ARG A 61 -5.03 7.99 6.15
CA ARG A 61 -3.71 7.86 6.78
C ARG A 61 -2.65 7.34 5.80
N VAL A 62 -2.97 6.32 5.01
CA VAL A 62 -2.06 5.74 4.02
C VAL A 62 -1.71 6.75 2.92
N LEU A 63 -2.71 7.51 2.44
CA LEU A 63 -2.50 8.52 1.41
C LEU A 63 -1.95 9.85 1.94
N GLY A 64 -1.81 10.02 3.25
CA GLY A 64 -1.34 11.27 3.86
C GLY A 64 -2.31 12.44 3.64
N VAL A 65 -3.62 12.19 3.53
CA VAL A 65 -4.63 13.21 3.28
C VAL A 65 -5.61 13.32 4.45
N ARG A 66 -6.38 14.42 4.49
CA ARG A 66 -7.45 14.57 5.48
C ARG A 66 -8.66 13.70 5.15
N HIS A 67 -9.39 13.25 6.14
CA HIS A 67 -10.58 12.41 5.98
C HIS A 67 -11.61 12.96 4.96
N PRO A 68 -11.98 14.25 4.94
CA PRO A 68 -12.88 14.80 3.93
C PRO A 68 -12.35 14.66 2.50
N THR A 69 -11.03 14.80 2.32
CA THR A 69 -10.37 14.61 1.02
C THR A 69 -10.49 13.15 0.56
N ALA A 70 -10.22 12.20 1.45
CA ALA A 70 -10.40 10.77 1.16
C ALA A 70 -11.86 10.46 0.78
N VAL A 71 -12.85 10.99 1.50
CA VAL A 71 -14.28 10.86 1.14
C VAL A 71 -14.56 11.43 -0.24
N GLY A 72 -13.96 12.58 -0.59
CA GLY A 72 -14.11 13.19 -1.92
C GLY A 72 -13.57 12.30 -3.05
N MET A 73 -12.48 11.58 -2.82
CA MET A 73 -11.90 10.64 -3.78
C MET A 73 -12.77 9.39 -3.99
N LEU A 74 -13.48 8.94 -2.95
CA LEU A 74 -14.33 7.74 -3.00
C LEU A 74 -15.62 7.96 -3.81
N ARG A 75 -16.24 9.14 -3.68
CA ARG A 75 -17.57 9.40 -4.27
C ARG A 75 -17.66 9.10 -5.78
N PRO A 76 -16.74 9.58 -6.62
CA PRO A 76 -16.78 9.28 -8.06
C PRO A 76 -16.62 7.77 -8.35
N LEU A 77 -15.78 7.07 -7.58
CA LEU A 77 -15.55 5.65 -7.77
C LEU A 77 -16.78 4.81 -7.41
N ILE A 78 -17.45 5.15 -6.31
CA ILE A 78 -18.72 4.52 -5.92
C ILE A 78 -19.80 4.84 -6.96
N GLY A 79 -19.90 6.11 -7.40
CA GLY A 79 -20.86 6.51 -8.43
C GLY A 79 -20.66 5.80 -9.77
N ARG A 80 -19.43 5.42 -10.10
CA ARG A 80 -19.09 4.63 -11.30
C ARG A 80 -19.22 3.12 -11.08
N GLY A 81 -19.56 2.67 -9.88
CA GLY A 81 -19.67 1.25 -9.55
C GLY A 81 -18.32 0.52 -9.53
N LEU A 82 -17.18 1.22 -9.35
CA LEU A 82 -15.85 0.62 -9.27
C LEU A 82 -15.48 0.22 -7.83
N LEU A 83 -16.09 0.89 -6.86
CA LEU A 83 -15.89 0.68 -5.42
C LEU A 83 -17.24 0.58 -4.73
N ALA A 84 -17.34 -0.26 -3.71
CA ALA A 84 -18.50 -0.40 -2.85
C ALA A 84 -18.13 -0.09 -1.39
N ARG A 85 -19.14 0.27 -0.59
CA ARG A 85 -19.06 0.25 0.87
C ARG A 85 -19.79 -0.98 1.37
N ALA A 86 -19.07 -1.86 2.05
CA ALA A 86 -19.64 -3.00 2.72
C ALA A 86 -19.75 -2.75 4.24
N PRO A 87 -20.65 -3.41 4.96
CA PRO A 87 -20.61 -3.41 6.41
C PRO A 87 -19.23 -3.92 6.89
N HIS A 88 -18.66 -3.23 7.86
CA HIS A 88 -17.40 -3.71 8.42
C HIS A 88 -17.61 -5.09 9.08
N PRO A 89 -16.74 -6.07 8.83
CA PRO A 89 -16.99 -7.46 9.23
C PRO A 89 -17.13 -7.68 10.73
N TYR A 90 -16.63 -6.75 11.56
CA TYR A 90 -16.60 -6.89 13.03
C TYR A 90 -17.12 -5.66 13.79
N ASP A 91 -17.47 -4.57 13.11
CA ASP A 91 -18.02 -3.36 13.72
C ASP A 91 -19.13 -2.78 12.84
N GLY A 92 -20.36 -3.09 13.16
CA GLY A 92 -21.54 -2.63 12.40
C GLY A 92 -21.72 -1.11 12.34
N ARG A 93 -20.91 -0.32 13.06
CA ARG A 93 -20.91 1.15 12.99
C ARG A 93 -20.00 1.68 11.89
N GLN A 94 -19.14 0.85 11.36
CA GLN A 94 -18.16 1.20 10.33
C GLN A 94 -18.50 0.54 8.99
N HIS A 95 -17.85 1.02 7.95
CA HIS A 95 -17.91 0.43 6.62
C HIS A 95 -16.48 0.18 6.13
N SER A 96 -16.30 -0.98 5.51
CA SER A 96 -15.11 -1.30 4.72
C SER A 96 -15.27 -0.83 3.28
N LEU A 97 -14.14 -0.65 2.62
CA LEU A 97 -14.05 -0.33 1.20
C LEU A 97 -13.73 -1.63 0.45
N GLU A 98 -14.54 -1.95 -0.54
CA GLU A 98 -14.38 -3.18 -1.33
C GLU A 98 -14.39 -2.84 -2.82
N LEU A 99 -13.50 -3.49 -3.58
CA LEU A 99 -13.58 -3.44 -5.03
C LEU A 99 -14.80 -4.19 -5.52
N THR A 100 -15.48 -3.61 -6.51
CA THR A 100 -16.43 -4.37 -7.32
C THR A 100 -15.69 -5.17 -8.40
N ARG A 101 -16.40 -6.05 -9.09
CA ARG A 101 -15.85 -6.74 -10.28
C ARG A 101 -15.32 -5.72 -11.32
N ALA A 102 -16.08 -4.67 -11.60
CA ALA A 102 -15.65 -3.62 -12.52
C ALA A 102 -14.39 -2.88 -12.03
N GLY A 103 -14.27 -2.64 -10.71
CA GLY A 103 -13.07 -2.07 -10.11
C GLY A 103 -11.84 -2.97 -10.26
N THR A 104 -12.03 -4.29 -10.09
CA THR A 104 -10.95 -5.27 -10.30
C THR A 104 -10.48 -5.31 -11.77
N GLU A 105 -11.41 -5.26 -12.73
CA GLU A 105 -11.09 -5.24 -14.16
C GLU A 105 -10.32 -3.96 -14.54
N VAL A 106 -10.70 -2.81 -13.99
CA VAL A 106 -9.98 -1.54 -14.17
C VAL A 106 -8.57 -1.61 -13.57
N LEU A 107 -8.42 -2.20 -12.40
CA LEU A 107 -7.11 -2.32 -11.76
C LEU A 107 -6.17 -3.23 -12.55
N ALA A 108 -6.69 -4.34 -13.07
CA ALA A 108 -5.93 -5.26 -13.93
C ALA A 108 -5.43 -4.56 -15.22
N ALA A 109 -6.24 -3.69 -15.81
CA ALA A 109 -5.84 -2.89 -16.97
C ALA A 109 -4.73 -1.87 -16.63
N LEU A 110 -4.78 -1.28 -15.43
CA LEU A 110 -3.73 -0.39 -14.93
C LEU A 110 -2.42 -1.12 -14.65
N ASP A 111 -2.47 -2.33 -14.10
CA ASP A 111 -1.28 -3.12 -13.78
C ASP A 111 -0.51 -3.56 -15.04
N ALA A 112 -1.22 -3.76 -16.15
CA ALA A 112 -0.60 -4.04 -17.42
C ALA A 112 0.24 -2.87 -17.97
N ALA A 113 -0.02 -1.63 -17.51
CA ALA A 113 0.67 -0.42 -17.96
C ALA A 113 1.93 -0.06 -17.13
N GLU A 114 2.12 -0.61 -15.97
CA GLU A 114 3.32 -0.39 -15.13
C GLU A 114 4.59 -1.08 -15.70
N SER A 115 4.52 -1.59 -16.90
CA SER A 115 5.55 -2.41 -17.52
C SER A 115 6.94 -1.75 -17.61
N ALA A 116 7.03 -0.43 -17.82
CA ALA A 116 8.32 0.25 -18.00
C ALA A 116 9.19 0.25 -16.74
N LEU A 117 8.60 0.55 -15.59
CA LEU A 117 9.32 0.52 -14.31
C LEU A 117 9.62 -0.91 -13.89
N ALA A 118 8.66 -1.82 -14.02
CA ALA A 118 8.86 -3.24 -13.73
C ALA A 118 9.96 -3.83 -14.62
N SER A 119 9.97 -3.51 -15.92
CA SER A 119 11.02 -3.93 -16.85
C SER A 119 12.38 -3.35 -16.48
N ALA A 120 12.45 -2.08 -16.07
CA ALA A 120 13.70 -1.47 -15.61
C ALA A 120 14.25 -2.14 -14.35
N LEU A 121 13.39 -2.49 -13.39
CA LEU A 121 13.79 -3.23 -12.19
C LEU A 121 14.21 -4.66 -12.51
N ALA A 122 13.48 -5.36 -13.38
CA ALA A 122 13.81 -6.71 -13.83
C ALA A 122 15.15 -6.79 -14.62
N GLY A 123 15.57 -5.68 -15.24
CA GLY A 123 16.86 -5.58 -15.93
C GLY A 123 18.06 -5.34 -15.01
N LEU A 124 17.85 -5.14 -13.71
CA LEU A 124 18.96 -4.97 -12.78
C LEU A 124 19.66 -6.31 -12.48
N PRO A 125 21.01 -6.33 -12.36
CA PRO A 125 21.71 -7.47 -11.77
C PRO A 125 21.22 -7.72 -10.32
N ASP A 126 21.15 -8.98 -9.90
CA ASP A 126 20.63 -9.36 -8.57
C ASP A 126 21.25 -8.58 -7.41
N ALA A 127 22.57 -8.37 -7.44
CA ALA A 127 23.28 -7.63 -6.41
C ALA A 127 22.87 -6.13 -6.37
N ALA A 128 22.60 -5.53 -7.54
CA ALA A 128 22.14 -4.15 -7.62
C ALA A 128 20.69 -4.02 -7.16
N PHE A 129 19.84 -5.00 -7.51
CA PHE A 129 18.45 -5.05 -7.04
C PHE A 129 18.38 -5.22 -5.51
N ALA A 130 19.14 -6.14 -4.93
CA ALA A 130 19.17 -6.35 -3.49
C ALA A 130 19.68 -5.11 -2.72
N ALA A 131 20.68 -4.41 -3.26
CA ALA A 131 21.17 -3.17 -2.66
C ALA A 131 20.12 -2.04 -2.71
N LEU A 132 19.41 -1.92 -3.85
CA LEU A 132 18.31 -0.96 -4.02
C LEU A 132 17.16 -1.27 -3.05
N GLU A 133 16.72 -2.54 -2.96
CA GLU A 133 15.68 -2.99 -2.05
C GLU A 133 16.01 -2.66 -0.60
N THR A 134 17.22 -3.00 -0.16
CA THR A 134 17.70 -2.70 1.20
C THR A 134 17.70 -1.19 1.47
N GLY A 135 18.22 -0.38 0.52
CA GLY A 135 18.29 1.07 0.66
C GLY A 135 16.91 1.72 0.71
N LEU A 136 15.99 1.34 -0.17
CA LEU A 136 14.62 1.86 -0.20
C LEU A 136 13.84 1.46 1.05
N THR A 137 13.99 0.21 1.50
CA THR A 137 13.37 -0.28 2.74
C THR A 137 13.85 0.54 3.94
N SER A 138 15.15 0.81 4.05
CA SER A 138 15.71 1.62 5.14
C SER A 138 15.16 3.06 5.13
N VAL A 139 15.04 3.68 3.96
CA VAL A 139 14.45 5.02 3.83
C VAL A 139 12.97 4.99 4.20
N ALA A 140 12.21 4.00 3.71
CA ALA A 140 10.80 3.87 4.03
C ALA A 140 10.56 3.68 5.54
N GLN A 141 11.38 2.85 6.21
CA GLN A 141 11.32 2.65 7.66
C GLN A 141 11.63 3.94 8.43
N ALA A 142 12.64 4.70 8.02
CA ALA A 142 12.96 5.99 8.64
C ALA A 142 11.81 6.99 8.51
N LEU A 143 11.16 7.07 7.35
CA LEU A 143 9.98 7.92 7.14
C LEU A 143 8.76 7.42 7.93
N ALA A 144 8.59 6.11 8.05
CA ALA A 144 7.52 5.53 8.85
C ALA A 144 7.70 5.82 10.36
N ALA A 145 8.93 5.76 10.86
CA ALA A 145 9.24 6.08 12.26
C ALA A 145 8.90 7.53 12.64
N THR A 146 8.94 8.45 11.69
CA THR A 146 8.53 9.86 11.89
C THR A 146 7.05 10.13 11.61
N GLY A 147 6.30 9.10 11.23
CA GLY A 147 4.89 9.23 10.83
C GLY A 147 4.68 9.93 9.48
N THR A 148 5.75 10.18 8.72
CA THR A 148 5.68 10.82 7.40
C THR A 148 5.14 9.87 6.33
N LEU A 149 5.34 8.56 6.51
CA LEU A 149 4.91 7.53 5.57
C LEU A 149 4.19 6.41 6.33
N VAL A 150 3.10 5.90 5.78
CA VAL A 150 2.46 4.65 6.20
C VAL A 150 2.70 3.62 5.12
N VAL A 151 3.41 2.55 5.45
CA VAL A 151 3.67 1.42 4.54
C VAL A 151 2.83 0.23 4.98
N PRO A 152 1.68 -0.01 4.34
CA PRO A 152 0.90 -1.21 4.64
C PRO A 152 1.71 -2.46 4.28
N ALA A 153 1.78 -3.42 5.19
CA ALA A 153 2.52 -4.67 4.99
C ALA A 153 1.72 -5.88 5.51
N PRO A 154 2.01 -7.10 5.01
CA PRO A 154 1.45 -8.33 5.55
C PRO A 154 1.78 -8.52 7.02
N CYS A 155 1.02 -9.38 7.70
CA CYS A 155 1.18 -9.58 9.16
C CYS A 155 2.53 -10.17 9.57
N ARG A 156 3.19 -10.94 8.69
CA ARG A 156 4.51 -11.52 8.99
C ARG A 156 5.54 -10.41 9.25
N GLY A 157 6.24 -10.52 10.38
CA GLY A 157 7.17 -9.49 10.86
C GLY A 157 6.53 -8.33 11.64
N CYS A 158 5.21 -8.36 11.87
CA CYS A 158 4.51 -7.42 12.74
C CYS A 158 4.63 -7.85 14.21
N ILE A 159 4.90 -6.90 15.12
CA ILE A 159 5.00 -7.19 16.57
C ILE A 159 3.70 -7.72 17.19
N TYR A 160 2.56 -7.50 16.53
CA TYR A 160 1.24 -7.97 16.96
C TYR A 160 0.82 -9.29 16.33
N PHE A 161 1.68 -9.93 15.55
CA PHE A 161 1.35 -11.17 14.83
C PHE A 161 1.80 -12.41 15.58
N GLY A 162 0.83 -13.20 16.01
CA GLY A 162 1.00 -14.54 16.60
C GLY A 162 0.84 -15.61 15.52
N GLU A 163 1.95 -16.15 15.01
CA GLU A 163 1.94 -17.21 14.01
C GLU A 163 1.64 -18.57 14.65
N GLY A 164 0.65 -19.30 14.12
CA GLY A 164 0.33 -20.66 14.62
C GLY A 164 -0.42 -20.70 15.96
N GLU A 165 -0.91 -19.59 16.46
CA GLU A 165 -1.63 -19.52 17.75
C GLU A 165 -3.12 -19.92 17.68
N GLY A 166 -3.62 -20.24 16.49
CA GLY A 166 -5.03 -20.48 16.27
C GLY A 166 -5.39 -21.90 15.84
N SER A 167 -6.60 -22.05 15.29
CA SER A 167 -7.12 -23.30 14.73
C SER A 167 -6.65 -23.48 13.26
N PRO A 168 -6.80 -24.68 12.66
CA PRO A 168 -6.49 -24.89 11.25
C PRO A 168 -7.22 -23.96 10.28
N ALA A 169 -8.41 -23.50 10.63
CA ALA A 169 -9.19 -22.59 9.78
C ALA A 169 -8.73 -21.11 9.91
N THR A 170 -8.24 -20.73 11.08
CA THR A 170 -7.74 -19.39 11.41
C THR A 170 -6.43 -19.53 12.18
N PRO A 171 -5.33 -19.87 11.50
CA PRO A 171 -4.10 -20.33 12.15
C PRO A 171 -3.32 -19.24 12.89
N HIS A 172 -3.64 -17.98 12.66
CA HIS A 172 -2.85 -16.86 13.19
C HIS A 172 -3.69 -15.98 14.12
N HIS A 173 -3.06 -15.23 15.00
CA HIS A 173 -3.72 -14.28 15.88
C HIS A 173 -3.13 -12.87 15.71
N CYS A 174 -3.99 -11.86 15.67
CA CYS A 174 -3.58 -10.47 15.74
C CYS A 174 -3.85 -9.91 17.14
N HIS A 175 -2.80 -9.69 17.93
CA HIS A 175 -2.90 -9.19 19.30
C HIS A 175 -3.38 -7.74 19.38
N LEU A 176 -3.23 -6.94 18.31
CA LEU A 176 -3.71 -5.55 18.28
C LEU A 176 -5.24 -5.49 18.26
N ILE A 177 -5.87 -6.25 17.37
CA ILE A 177 -7.34 -6.30 17.23
C ILE A 177 -7.97 -7.48 17.96
N LYS A 178 -7.14 -8.30 18.64
CA LYS A 178 -7.55 -9.48 19.43
C LYS A 178 -8.41 -10.45 18.64
N ARG A 179 -7.98 -10.80 17.42
CA ARG A 179 -8.73 -11.64 16.49
C ARG A 179 -7.84 -12.69 15.83
N PHE A 180 -8.42 -13.87 15.62
CA PHE A 180 -7.80 -14.90 14.78
C PHE A 180 -7.95 -14.55 13.30
N LEU A 181 -6.92 -14.87 12.52
CA LEU A 181 -6.80 -14.58 11.10
C LEU A 181 -6.66 -15.88 10.31
N THR A 182 -7.27 -15.90 9.15
CA THR A 182 -6.99 -16.94 8.15
C THR A 182 -5.60 -16.71 7.55
N GLU A 183 -5.05 -17.75 6.90
CA GLU A 183 -3.79 -17.63 6.14
C GLU A 183 -3.87 -16.54 5.07
N HIS A 184 -5.01 -16.44 4.37
CA HIS A 184 -5.23 -15.41 3.37
C HIS A 184 -5.19 -13.99 3.97
N GLU A 185 -5.93 -13.76 5.05
CA GLU A 185 -5.96 -12.46 5.74
C GLU A 185 -4.57 -12.03 6.25
N SER A 186 -3.76 -12.98 6.71
CA SER A 186 -2.40 -12.68 7.20
C SER A 186 -1.44 -12.20 6.10
N ARG A 187 -1.74 -12.57 4.84
CA ARG A 187 -0.96 -12.15 3.65
C ARG A 187 -1.42 -10.83 3.06
N MET A 188 -2.62 -10.37 3.38
CA MET A 188 -3.11 -9.07 2.94
C MET A 188 -2.40 -7.94 3.69
N LYS A 189 -2.28 -6.78 3.06
CA LYS A 189 -1.64 -5.61 3.65
C LYS A 189 -2.47 -5.05 4.82
N CYS A 190 -1.77 -4.60 5.85
CA CYS A 190 -2.35 -3.96 7.03
C CYS A 190 -1.69 -2.60 7.26
N PRO A 191 -2.45 -1.49 7.28
CA PRO A 191 -1.91 -0.16 7.59
C PRO A 191 -1.43 0.00 9.03
N GLU A 192 -1.87 -0.90 9.94
CA GLU A 192 -1.42 -0.95 11.35
C GLU A 192 -0.17 -1.82 11.54
N HIS A 193 0.44 -2.31 10.45
CA HIS A 193 1.66 -3.11 10.55
C HIS A 193 2.74 -2.31 11.28
N THR A 194 3.26 -2.91 12.35
CA THR A 194 4.37 -2.37 13.13
C THR A 194 5.50 -3.38 13.08
N PRO A 195 6.60 -3.09 12.35
CA PRO A 195 7.69 -4.03 12.21
C PRO A 195 8.36 -4.31 13.57
N ALA A 196 8.77 -5.55 13.80
CA ALA A 196 9.65 -5.86 14.90
C ALA A 196 10.97 -5.09 14.72
N ALA A 197 11.52 -4.56 15.81
CA ALA A 197 12.82 -3.93 15.76
C ALA A 197 13.83 -4.93 15.20
N ALA A 198 14.60 -4.52 14.18
CA ALA A 198 15.69 -5.35 13.69
C ALA A 198 16.65 -5.61 14.88
N SER A 199 16.86 -6.88 15.22
CA SER A 199 17.89 -7.25 16.19
C SER A 199 19.21 -6.77 15.64
N ALA A 200 19.85 -5.82 16.34
CA ALA A 200 21.14 -5.25 15.99
C ALA A 200 22.26 -6.30 16.13
#